data_7d3f7f2f76569b34d3ef71af96f35662
#
_entry.id   7d3f7f2f76569b34d3ef71af96f35662
#
_cell.length_a   1.000
_cell.length_b   1.000
_cell.length_c   1.000
_cell.angle_alpha   90.00
_cell.angle_beta   90.00
_cell.angle_gamma   90.00
#
_symmetry.space_group_name_H-M   'P 1'
#
loop_
_entity.id
_entity.type
_entity.pdbx_description
1 polymer ?
#
loop_
_entity_poly.entity_id
_entity_poly.type
_entity_poly.pdbx_seq_one_letter_code
_entity_poly.pdbx_strand_id
1 'polypeptide(L)'
;PVGFKWVSGKMLETNAIIGGESSGGLTVRGHISGKDGIYAATLLVEMLAVVGKPMSEIYEEITGQFAPHHMAETDFAFDPERKPEILRILMEDRLLPEFSENVCEVSYRDGCKVYFEDGWIIARFSGTEPLLRIFCEMPTLQRAELACEEFGRFLGL
;
A
#
# COMPACT_ATOMS: atom_id res chain seq x y z
N PRO A 1 0.27 -8.06 -5.19
CA PRO A 1 -1.18 -8.16 -5.44
C PRO A 1 -1.99 -8.01 -4.16
N VAL A 2 -3.19 -7.47 -4.26
CA VAL A 2 -4.08 -7.29 -3.12
C VAL A 2 -4.75 -8.60 -2.73
N GLY A 3 -4.89 -8.78 -1.43
CA GLY A 3 -5.58 -9.89 -0.79
C GLY A 3 -4.65 -10.69 0.11
N PHE A 4 -5.15 -10.99 1.31
CA PHE A 4 -4.39 -11.64 2.38
C PHE A 4 -3.85 -13.02 1.99
N LYS A 5 -4.45 -13.68 0.99
CA LYS A 5 -3.96 -14.96 0.43
C LYS A 5 -2.49 -14.88 -0.03
N TRP A 6 -2.05 -13.71 -0.51
CA TRP A 6 -0.66 -13.52 -0.93
C TRP A 6 0.28 -13.41 0.26
N VAL A 7 -0.16 -12.72 1.32
CA VAL A 7 0.57 -12.66 2.59
C VAL A 7 0.70 -14.05 3.19
N SER A 8 -0.41 -14.78 3.32
CA SER A 8 -0.43 -16.15 3.84
C SER A 8 0.44 -17.10 3.02
N GLY A 9 0.34 -17.04 1.69
CA GLY A 9 1.17 -17.84 0.79
C GLY A 9 2.66 -17.56 0.98
N LYS A 10 3.03 -16.28 1.11
CA LYS A 10 4.44 -15.89 1.33
C LYS A 10 4.93 -16.28 2.71
N MET A 11 4.09 -16.22 3.74
CA MET A 11 4.42 -16.71 5.07
C MET A 11 4.75 -18.22 5.07
N LEU A 12 3.96 -19.03 4.37
CA LEU A 12 4.22 -20.46 4.23
C LEU A 12 5.54 -20.74 3.49
N GLU A 13 5.78 -20.02 2.38
CA GLU A 13 7.00 -20.15 1.57
C GLU A 13 8.27 -19.80 2.38
N THR A 14 8.23 -18.72 3.16
CA THR A 14 9.39 -18.18 3.88
C THR A 14 9.46 -18.61 5.34
N ASN A 15 8.46 -19.37 5.83
CA ASN A 15 8.30 -19.70 7.24
C ASN A 15 8.29 -18.45 8.15
N ALA A 16 7.69 -17.35 7.66
CA ALA A 16 7.62 -16.11 8.41
C ALA A 16 6.80 -16.27 9.69
N ILE A 17 7.19 -15.52 10.73
CA ILE A 17 6.52 -15.59 12.05
C ILE A 17 5.20 -14.81 12.01
N ILE A 18 5.16 -13.68 11.33
CA ILE A 18 4.01 -12.77 11.25
C ILE A 18 3.83 -12.30 9.82
N GLY A 19 2.60 -12.07 9.41
CA GLY A 19 2.24 -11.42 8.16
C GLY A 19 1.05 -10.51 8.37
N GLY A 20 1.08 -9.33 7.75
CA GLY A 20 0.05 -8.32 7.91
C GLY A 20 -0.15 -7.46 6.68
N GLU A 21 -1.22 -6.70 6.69
CA GLU A 21 -1.56 -5.68 5.70
C GLU A 21 -1.60 -4.30 6.37
N SER A 22 -1.39 -3.23 5.60
CA SER A 22 -1.48 -1.83 6.06
C SER A 22 -2.86 -1.50 6.68
N SER A 23 -3.91 -2.23 6.26
CA SER A 23 -5.26 -2.12 6.82
C SER A 23 -5.42 -2.70 8.24
N GLY A 24 -4.34 -3.20 8.86
CA GLY A 24 -4.33 -3.77 10.22
C GLY A 24 -4.68 -5.26 10.30
N GLY A 25 -5.02 -5.90 9.20
CA GLY A 25 -5.23 -7.35 9.17
C GLY A 25 -3.91 -8.09 9.35
N LEU A 26 -3.81 -8.98 10.34
CA LEU A 26 -2.62 -9.79 10.57
C LEU A 26 -2.92 -11.24 10.94
N THR A 27 -1.93 -12.09 10.78
CA THR A 27 -1.89 -13.42 11.35
C THR A 27 -0.46 -13.80 11.75
N VAL A 28 -0.31 -14.83 12.56
CA VAL A 28 0.99 -15.36 12.98
C VAL A 28 1.10 -16.83 12.61
N ARG A 29 2.33 -17.32 12.50
CA ARG A 29 2.62 -18.72 12.24
C ARG A 29 2.03 -19.62 13.34
N GLY A 30 1.33 -20.66 12.92
CA GLY A 30 0.65 -21.60 13.85
C GLY A 30 -0.80 -21.22 14.17
N HIS A 31 -1.26 -20.06 13.72
CA HIS A 31 -2.67 -19.68 13.73
C HIS A 31 -3.31 -19.92 12.35
N ILE A 32 -4.55 -19.47 12.14
CA ILE A 32 -5.22 -19.61 10.82
C ILE A 32 -4.46 -18.83 9.72
N SER A 33 -4.51 -19.34 8.49
CA SER A 33 -3.90 -18.69 7.32
C SER A 33 -4.78 -17.56 6.78
N GLY A 34 -5.32 -16.73 7.66
CA GLY A 34 -6.23 -15.64 7.34
C GLY A 34 -6.18 -14.56 8.42
N LYS A 35 -6.89 -13.47 8.19
CA LYS A 35 -7.00 -12.39 9.17
C LYS A 35 -7.91 -12.81 10.32
N ASP A 36 -7.45 -12.55 11.56
CA ASP A 36 -8.25 -12.71 12.77
C ASP A 36 -8.06 -11.48 13.67
N GLY A 37 -9.01 -10.55 13.59
CA GLY A 37 -8.95 -9.29 14.33
C GLY A 37 -9.05 -9.46 15.84
N ILE A 38 -9.75 -10.48 16.32
CA ILE A 38 -9.85 -10.77 17.76
C ILE A 38 -8.52 -11.28 18.27
N TYR A 39 -7.92 -12.22 17.57
CA TYR A 39 -6.59 -12.74 17.92
C TYR A 39 -5.52 -11.65 17.83
N ALA A 40 -5.56 -10.82 16.79
CA ALA A 40 -4.65 -9.66 16.65
C ALA A 40 -4.77 -8.70 17.85
N ALA A 41 -6.00 -8.37 18.26
CA ALA A 41 -6.22 -7.53 19.43
C ALA A 41 -5.67 -8.16 20.73
N THR A 42 -5.83 -9.47 20.92
CA THR A 42 -5.26 -10.15 22.10
C THR A 42 -3.73 -10.14 22.10
N LEU A 43 -3.09 -10.31 20.94
CA LEU A 43 -1.63 -10.19 20.81
C LEU A 43 -1.13 -8.78 21.16
N LEU A 44 -1.85 -7.74 20.75
CA LEU A 44 -1.51 -6.36 21.11
C LEU A 44 -1.62 -6.12 22.61
N VAL A 45 -2.68 -6.64 23.25
CA VAL A 45 -2.85 -6.53 24.71
C VAL A 45 -1.73 -7.29 25.43
N GLU A 46 -1.38 -8.50 25.00
CA GLU A 46 -0.27 -9.26 25.54
C GLU A 46 1.06 -8.51 25.39
N MET A 47 1.33 -7.95 24.21
CA MET A 47 2.52 -7.14 23.95
C MET A 47 2.62 -5.98 24.93
N LEU A 48 1.54 -5.21 25.14
CA LEU A 48 1.51 -4.11 26.08
C LEU A 48 1.78 -4.56 27.52
N ALA A 49 1.19 -5.68 27.94
CA ALA A 49 1.38 -6.24 29.27
C ALA A 49 2.82 -6.74 29.50
N VAL A 50 3.43 -7.35 28.50
CA VAL A 50 4.81 -7.87 28.59
C VAL A 50 5.84 -6.74 28.52
N VAL A 51 5.65 -5.81 27.59
CA VAL A 51 6.61 -4.68 27.41
C VAL A 51 6.49 -3.64 28.52
N GLY A 52 5.29 -3.46 29.08
CA GLY A 52 5.03 -2.51 30.17
C GLY A 52 5.14 -1.04 29.76
N LYS A 53 4.98 -0.77 28.47
CA LYS A 53 5.02 0.59 27.88
C LYS A 53 3.72 0.92 27.16
N PRO A 54 3.33 2.21 27.07
CA PRO A 54 2.23 2.63 26.20
C PRO A 54 2.52 2.33 24.72
N MET A 55 1.47 2.12 23.93
CA MET A 55 1.59 1.84 22.50
C MET A 55 2.35 2.95 21.74
N SER A 56 2.18 4.21 22.13
CA SER A 56 2.87 5.35 21.51
C SER A 56 4.39 5.25 21.66
N GLU A 57 4.89 4.88 22.85
CA GLU A 57 6.33 4.70 23.06
C GLU A 57 6.90 3.52 22.26
N ILE A 58 6.15 2.39 22.20
CA ILE A 58 6.57 1.24 21.39
C ILE A 58 6.60 1.61 19.91
N TYR A 59 5.60 2.36 19.45
CA TYR A 59 5.54 2.85 18.07
C TYR A 59 6.72 3.77 17.74
N GLU A 60 7.04 4.72 18.61
CA GLU A 60 8.18 5.64 18.44
C GLU A 60 9.53 4.90 18.44
N GLU A 61 9.69 3.89 19.32
CA GLU A 61 10.89 3.07 19.34
C GLU A 61 11.10 2.25 18.05
N ILE A 62 10.01 1.75 17.47
CA ILE A 62 10.08 1.01 16.22
C ILE A 62 10.33 1.95 15.05
N THR A 63 9.53 2.99 14.91
CA THR A 63 9.62 3.93 13.77
C THR A 63 10.90 4.73 13.77
N GLY A 64 11.46 5.04 14.95
CA GLY A 64 12.75 5.72 15.10
C GLY A 64 13.97 4.93 14.56
N GLN A 65 13.79 3.64 14.24
CA GLN A 65 14.84 2.81 13.65
C GLN A 65 14.88 2.88 12.12
N PHE A 66 13.87 3.51 11.51
CA PHE A 66 13.71 3.59 10.06
C PHE A 66 13.66 5.04 9.60
N ALA A 67 14.00 5.27 8.33
CA ALA A 67 13.75 6.55 7.69
C ALA A 67 12.23 6.83 7.69
N PRO A 68 11.81 8.09 7.89
CA PRO A 68 10.39 8.43 7.86
C PRO A 68 9.80 8.17 6.48
N HIS A 69 8.63 7.55 6.45
CA HIS A 69 7.81 7.36 5.27
C HIS A 69 6.39 7.81 5.55
N HIS A 70 5.80 8.47 4.58
CA HIS A 70 4.45 9.02 4.66
C HIS A 70 3.61 8.51 3.51
N MET A 71 2.40 8.04 3.85
CA MET A 71 1.42 7.57 2.86
C MET A 71 0.47 8.70 2.48
N ALA A 72 0.26 8.87 1.17
CA ALA A 72 -0.90 9.55 0.62
C ALA A 72 -1.80 8.52 -0.08
N GLU A 73 -3.11 8.71 0.07
CA GLU A 73 -4.13 7.90 -0.58
C GLU A 73 -5.16 8.85 -1.21
N THR A 74 -5.44 8.65 -2.49
CA THR A 74 -6.42 9.45 -3.22
C THR A 74 -7.28 8.54 -4.09
N ASP A 75 -8.58 8.66 -3.95
CA ASP A 75 -9.56 8.00 -4.80
C ASP A 75 -10.08 8.98 -5.85
N PHE A 76 -9.82 8.69 -7.13
CA PHE A 76 -10.34 9.46 -8.25
C PHE A 76 -11.57 8.78 -8.84
N ALA A 77 -12.73 9.43 -8.71
CA ALA A 77 -13.94 9.00 -9.38
C ALA A 77 -13.86 9.38 -10.88
N PHE A 78 -14.30 8.48 -11.74
CA PHE A 78 -14.36 8.73 -13.18
C PHE A 78 -15.66 8.17 -13.77
N ASP A 79 -16.07 8.71 -14.93
CA ASP A 79 -17.17 8.15 -15.69
C ASP A 79 -16.86 6.70 -16.07
N PRO A 80 -17.74 5.72 -15.76
CA PRO A 80 -17.52 4.31 -16.11
C PRO A 80 -17.15 4.07 -17.58
N GLU A 81 -17.63 4.92 -18.50
CA GLU A 81 -17.30 4.85 -19.92
C GLU A 81 -15.82 5.15 -20.21
N ARG A 82 -15.14 5.87 -19.35
CA ARG A 82 -13.70 6.18 -19.47
C ARG A 82 -12.77 5.04 -19.03
N LYS A 83 -13.31 4.02 -18.33
CA LYS A 83 -12.49 2.91 -17.83
C LYS A 83 -11.65 2.21 -18.90
N PRO A 84 -12.18 1.89 -20.11
CA PRO A 84 -11.37 1.28 -21.18
C PRO A 84 -10.23 2.18 -21.65
N GLU A 85 -10.45 3.50 -21.72
CA GLU A 85 -9.42 4.48 -22.08
C GLU A 85 -8.28 4.50 -21.06
N ILE A 86 -8.62 4.63 -19.76
CA ILE A 86 -7.62 4.67 -18.68
C ILE A 86 -6.84 3.35 -18.61
N LEU A 87 -7.53 2.21 -18.77
CA LEU A 87 -6.90 0.89 -18.84
C LEU A 87 -5.89 0.82 -19.98
N ARG A 88 -6.28 1.27 -21.18
CA ARG A 88 -5.39 1.30 -22.34
C ARG A 88 -4.15 2.13 -22.06
N ILE A 89 -4.32 3.36 -21.57
CA ILE A 89 -3.21 4.28 -21.26
C ILE A 89 -2.22 3.61 -20.30
N LEU A 90 -2.72 3.07 -19.17
CA LEU A 90 -1.86 2.59 -18.10
C LEU A 90 -1.31 1.18 -18.34
N MET A 91 -2.12 0.25 -18.89
CA MET A 91 -1.79 -1.17 -18.90
C MET A 91 -1.34 -1.68 -20.28
N GLU A 92 -1.86 -1.10 -21.37
CA GLU A 92 -1.53 -1.51 -22.74
C GLU A 92 -0.42 -0.61 -23.32
N ASP A 93 -0.68 0.70 -23.38
CA ASP A 93 0.28 1.69 -23.91
C ASP A 93 1.41 1.97 -22.89
N ARG A 94 1.19 1.63 -21.58
CA ARG A 94 2.14 1.79 -20.48
C ARG A 94 2.68 3.21 -20.34
N LEU A 95 1.82 4.19 -20.58
CA LEU A 95 2.18 5.59 -20.44
C LEU A 95 2.13 6.00 -18.97
N LEU A 96 3.07 6.86 -18.58
CA LEU A 96 3.21 7.39 -17.24
C LEU A 96 3.17 8.92 -17.26
N PRO A 97 2.76 9.57 -16.17
CA PRO A 97 2.96 11.01 -16.02
C PRO A 97 4.45 11.37 -16.00
N GLU A 98 4.74 12.62 -16.29
CA GLU A 98 6.04 13.22 -15.97
C GLU A 98 6.05 13.50 -14.48
N PHE A 99 6.62 12.57 -13.70
CA PHE A 99 6.77 12.74 -12.26
C PHE A 99 7.89 13.74 -11.95
N SER A 100 7.73 14.48 -10.86
CA SER A 100 8.83 15.27 -10.26
C SER A 100 9.95 14.39 -9.70
N GLU A 101 9.68 13.08 -9.55
CA GLU A 101 10.59 12.06 -9.02
C GLU A 101 11.19 11.21 -10.15
N ASN A 102 12.40 10.71 -9.94
CA ASN A 102 13.04 9.81 -10.90
C ASN A 102 12.44 8.41 -10.84
N VAL A 103 11.89 7.94 -11.95
CA VAL A 103 11.35 6.57 -12.07
C VAL A 103 12.50 5.57 -12.17
N CYS A 104 12.53 4.61 -11.24
CA CYS A 104 13.54 3.54 -11.21
C CYS A 104 13.02 2.24 -11.84
N GLU A 105 11.78 1.85 -11.54
CA GLU A 105 11.18 0.60 -12.01
C GLU A 105 9.66 0.76 -12.14
N VAL A 106 9.04 0.00 -13.03
CA VAL A 106 7.57 -0.07 -13.17
C VAL A 106 7.11 -1.52 -13.15
N SER A 107 6.09 -1.80 -12.36
CA SER A 107 5.47 -3.13 -12.25
C SER A 107 3.98 -3.07 -12.59
N TYR A 108 3.53 -4.02 -13.41
CA TYR A 108 2.13 -4.15 -13.85
C TYR A 108 1.43 -5.40 -13.28
N ARG A 109 1.92 -5.93 -12.15
CA ARG A 109 1.38 -7.17 -11.55
C ARG A 109 0.00 -7.00 -10.94
N ASP A 110 -0.29 -5.81 -10.43
CA ASP A 110 -1.57 -5.50 -9.76
C ASP A 110 -1.86 -3.98 -9.89
N GLY A 111 -2.19 -3.55 -11.10
CA GLY A 111 -2.26 -2.14 -11.47
C GLY A 111 -0.92 -1.62 -11.98
N CYS A 112 -0.79 -0.31 -12.08
CA CYS A 112 0.44 0.38 -12.48
C CYS A 112 1.19 0.86 -11.24
N LYS A 113 2.26 0.16 -10.85
CA LYS A 113 3.12 0.54 -9.72
C LYS A 113 4.46 1.05 -10.22
N VAL A 114 4.80 2.27 -9.83
CA VAL A 114 6.05 2.96 -10.16
C VAL A 114 6.89 3.03 -8.89
N TYR A 115 8.16 2.68 -9.00
CA TYR A 115 9.15 2.78 -7.93
C TYR A 115 10.07 3.97 -8.22
N PHE A 116 10.29 4.77 -7.19
CA PHE A 116 11.26 5.86 -7.16
C PHE A 116 12.48 5.43 -6.34
N GLU A 117 13.48 6.29 -6.19
CA GLU A 117 14.67 5.98 -5.42
C GLU A 117 14.37 5.72 -3.94
N ASP A 118 13.46 6.49 -3.36
CA ASP A 118 13.11 6.44 -1.94
C ASP A 118 11.60 6.38 -1.68
N GLY A 119 10.84 5.84 -2.62
CA GLY A 119 9.40 5.70 -2.50
C GLY A 119 8.75 4.93 -3.64
N TRP A 120 7.42 4.93 -3.66
CA TRP A 120 6.64 4.28 -4.71
C TRP A 120 5.24 4.88 -4.81
N ILE A 121 4.61 4.73 -5.98
CA ILE A 121 3.22 5.06 -6.24
C ILE A 121 2.55 3.89 -6.98
N ILE A 122 1.29 3.64 -6.69
CA ILE A 122 0.49 2.63 -7.41
C ILE A 122 -0.89 3.16 -7.75
N ALA A 123 -1.30 2.98 -8.99
CA ALA A 123 -2.66 3.24 -9.44
C ALA A 123 -3.38 1.92 -9.72
N ARG A 124 -4.54 1.72 -9.09
CA ARG A 124 -5.36 0.50 -9.18
C ARG A 124 -6.82 0.83 -9.34
N PHE A 125 -7.50 0.10 -10.23
CA PHE A 125 -8.95 0.17 -10.30
C PHE A 125 -9.61 -0.52 -9.10
N SER A 126 -10.64 0.12 -8.54
CA SER A 126 -11.55 -0.55 -7.62
C SER A 126 -12.25 -1.70 -8.37
N GLY A 127 -12.41 -2.84 -7.67
CA GLY A 127 -13.14 -3.99 -8.22
C GLY A 127 -14.65 -3.82 -8.22
N THR A 128 -15.17 -2.90 -7.42
CA THR A 128 -16.62 -2.74 -7.14
C THR A 128 -17.18 -1.38 -7.54
N GLU A 129 -16.33 -0.36 -7.69
CA GLU A 129 -16.73 1.02 -7.90
C GLU A 129 -15.95 1.64 -9.08
N PRO A 130 -16.49 2.65 -9.79
CA PRO A 130 -15.78 3.37 -10.84
C PRO A 130 -14.76 4.35 -10.25
N LEU A 131 -13.80 3.81 -9.51
CA LEU A 131 -12.74 4.55 -8.83
C LEU A 131 -11.37 4.03 -9.27
N LEU A 132 -10.45 4.96 -9.49
CA LEU A 132 -9.01 4.70 -9.55
C LEU A 132 -8.42 5.09 -8.20
N ARG A 133 -7.90 4.10 -7.49
CA ARG A 133 -7.21 4.30 -6.21
C ARG A 133 -5.74 4.49 -6.44
N ILE A 134 -5.21 5.56 -5.92
CA ILE A 134 -3.78 5.88 -5.99
C ILE A 134 -3.24 5.89 -4.56
N PHE A 135 -2.23 5.07 -4.31
CA PHE A 135 -1.46 5.04 -3.07
C PHE A 135 -0.04 5.45 -3.38
N CYS A 136 0.53 6.32 -2.57
CA CYS A 136 1.91 6.76 -2.70
C CYS A 136 2.58 6.78 -1.33
N GLU A 137 3.79 6.23 -1.24
CA GLU A 137 4.63 6.29 -0.05
C GLU A 137 5.95 6.99 -0.39
N MET A 138 6.26 8.06 0.34
CA MET A 138 7.43 8.90 0.13
C MET A 138 8.03 9.36 1.48
N PRO A 139 9.28 9.84 1.51
CA PRO A 139 9.91 10.37 2.73
C PRO A 139 9.17 11.57 3.36
N THR A 140 8.36 12.29 2.58
CA THR A 140 7.52 13.38 3.07
C THR A 140 6.10 13.26 2.53
N LEU A 141 5.11 13.67 3.32
CA LEU A 141 3.72 13.69 2.90
C LEU A 141 3.51 14.57 1.66
N GLN A 142 4.16 15.72 1.61
CA GLN A 142 4.07 16.65 0.47
C GLN A 142 4.51 16.01 -0.86
N ARG A 143 5.60 15.23 -0.86
CA ARG A 143 6.05 14.51 -2.06
C ARG A 143 5.05 13.42 -2.46
N ALA A 144 4.49 12.70 -1.50
CA ALA A 144 3.48 11.68 -1.74
C ALA A 144 2.20 12.27 -2.35
N GLU A 145 1.71 13.38 -1.79
CA GLU A 145 0.53 14.10 -2.29
C GLU A 145 0.77 14.63 -3.71
N LEU A 146 1.93 15.26 -3.96
CA LEU A 146 2.30 15.78 -5.28
C LEU A 146 2.30 14.67 -6.34
N ALA A 147 2.89 13.51 -6.05
CA ALA A 147 2.92 12.39 -6.98
C ALA A 147 1.50 11.86 -7.29
N CYS A 148 0.60 11.82 -6.29
CA CYS A 148 -0.81 11.47 -6.50
C CYS A 148 -1.51 12.48 -7.42
N GLU A 149 -1.29 13.78 -7.22
CA GLU A 149 -1.84 14.84 -8.07
C GLU A 149 -1.31 14.78 -9.51
N GLU A 150 -0.01 14.55 -9.69
CA GLU A 150 0.61 14.37 -11.01
C GLU A 150 -0.04 13.22 -11.76
N PHE A 151 -0.29 12.10 -11.06
CA PHE A 151 -0.94 10.92 -11.64
C PHE A 151 -2.41 11.20 -12.02
N GLY A 152 -3.18 11.83 -11.14
CA GLY A 152 -4.57 12.22 -11.43
C GLY A 152 -4.65 13.19 -12.61
N ARG A 153 -3.83 14.23 -12.62
CA ARG A 153 -3.77 15.22 -13.70
C ARG A 153 -3.42 14.60 -15.05
N PHE A 154 -2.47 13.67 -15.08
CA PHE A 154 -2.09 12.93 -16.29
C PHE A 154 -3.27 12.19 -16.92
N LEU A 155 -4.15 11.60 -16.08
CA LEU A 155 -5.33 10.89 -16.54
C LEU A 155 -6.55 11.80 -16.75
N GLY A 156 -6.44 13.10 -16.46
CA GLY A 156 -7.55 14.03 -16.52
C GLY A 156 -8.64 13.73 -15.47
N LEU A 157 -8.23 13.38 -14.28
CA LEU A 157 -9.05 13.03 -13.11
C LEU A 157 -8.94 14.09 -12.01
#